data_d4603c1d9af8c80659da54b43ed17565
#
_entry.id   d4603c1d9af8c80659da54b43ed17565
#
_cell.length_a   1.000
_cell.length_b   1.000
_cell.length_c   1.000
_cell.angle_alpha   90.00
_cell.angle_beta   90.00
_cell.angle_gamma   90.00
#
_symmetry.space_group_name_H-M   'P 1'
#
loop_
_entity.id
_entity.type
_entity.pdbx_description
1 polymer ?
#
loop_
_entity_poly.entity_id
_entity_poly.type
_entity_poly.pdbx_seq_one_letter_code
_entity_poly.pdbx_strand_id
1 'polypeptide(L)'
;MIILNNDILVLKDLLRKCYSIDTAYPGSICYYNEHDISYGHCAIATLICYERFGGKIGKIKINNGSHYFNIIDDSIIDLTKEQFEYEVDYSNYIIKDYNDILNNSDTRRRYLILKLKLLLLDVDLDISKCNLCLDMVEHFPSSKTVSIGENKDIVILGEAPANNGWRKSGIAWYDVNKKLLPSGVVMQKLLDILNIKLDDTFFLEAIKCYPKDRKYLDKCGNNCRKYLLRQLDIINPKVVLVLGDAAFKAILDVKYKKFSEVVGREFMLDNIKIIPIYHPSPISPLSLKGNIPIFEKLKEEL
;
A
#
# COMPACT_ATOMS: atom_id res chain seq x y z
N MET A 1 -4.48 -28.74 16.18
CA MET A 1 -4.93 -27.70 17.15
C MET A 1 -3.83 -26.70 17.53
N ILE A 2 -2.65 -27.09 18.02
CA ILE A 2 -1.56 -26.15 18.42
C ILE A 2 -1.02 -25.33 17.23
N ILE A 3 -0.83 -25.93 16.07
CA ILE A 3 -0.33 -25.25 14.84
C ILE A 3 -1.35 -24.20 14.37
N LEU A 4 -2.63 -24.55 14.31
CA LEU A 4 -3.71 -23.65 13.90
C LEU A 4 -3.80 -22.42 14.84
N ASN A 5 -3.66 -22.61 16.14
CA ASN A 5 -3.66 -21.49 17.10
C ASN A 5 -2.49 -20.51 16.88
N ASN A 6 -1.29 -21.03 16.59
CA ASN A 6 -0.15 -20.16 16.28
C ASN A 6 -0.39 -19.36 14.98
N ASP A 7 -0.94 -19.98 13.94
CA ASP A 7 -1.22 -19.29 12.67
C ASP A 7 -2.31 -18.20 12.82
N ILE A 8 -3.31 -18.46 13.66
CA ILE A 8 -4.34 -17.48 14.01
C ILE A 8 -3.74 -16.28 14.77
N LEU A 9 -2.85 -16.53 15.74
CA LEU A 9 -2.16 -15.46 16.47
C LEU A 9 -1.26 -14.64 15.54
N VAL A 10 -0.54 -15.28 14.63
CA VAL A 10 0.26 -14.60 13.60
C VAL A 10 -0.63 -13.74 12.72
N LEU A 11 -1.77 -14.25 12.25
CA LEU A 11 -2.71 -13.45 11.46
C LEU A 11 -3.21 -12.23 12.25
N LYS A 12 -3.57 -12.42 13.52
CA LYS A 12 -4.00 -11.32 14.40
C LYS A 12 -2.96 -10.22 14.50
N ASP A 13 -1.70 -10.58 14.73
CA ASP A 13 -0.60 -9.62 14.83
C ASP A 13 -0.35 -8.87 13.52
N LEU A 14 -0.46 -9.55 12.36
CA LEU A 14 -0.34 -8.93 11.05
C LEU A 14 -1.50 -7.96 10.77
N LEU A 15 -2.73 -8.35 11.09
CA LEU A 15 -3.91 -7.50 10.94
C LEU A 15 -3.80 -6.24 11.80
N ARG A 16 -3.34 -6.35 13.05
CA ARG A 16 -3.14 -5.18 13.93
C ARG A 16 -2.14 -4.17 13.36
N LYS A 17 -1.13 -4.60 12.60
CA LYS A 17 -0.19 -3.72 11.88
C LYS A 17 -0.83 -3.03 10.66
N CYS A 18 -1.93 -3.56 10.16
CA CYS A 18 -2.64 -3.06 8.97
C CYS A 18 -3.88 -2.22 9.30
N TYR A 19 -4.41 -2.32 10.52
CA TYR A 19 -5.59 -1.54 10.95
C TYR A 19 -5.29 -0.04 10.91
N SER A 20 -6.28 0.72 10.52
CA SER A 20 -6.19 2.18 10.38
C SER A 20 -7.60 2.78 10.29
N ILE A 21 -7.70 4.09 10.43
CA ILE A 21 -8.99 4.79 10.43
C ILE A 21 -9.77 4.62 9.12
N ASP A 22 -9.08 4.49 7.99
CA ASP A 22 -9.67 4.26 6.66
C ASP A 22 -10.23 2.83 6.47
N THR A 23 -9.81 1.89 7.32
CA THR A 23 -10.34 0.52 7.37
C THR A 23 -11.32 0.28 8.51
N ALA A 24 -11.43 1.19 9.47
CA ALA A 24 -12.43 1.12 10.55
C ALA A 24 -13.86 1.37 10.03
N TYR A 25 -14.87 0.80 10.70
CA TYR A 25 -16.26 1.06 10.37
C TYR A 25 -16.60 2.54 10.58
N PRO A 26 -17.19 3.25 9.60
CA PRO A 26 -17.45 4.68 9.69
C PRO A 26 -18.26 5.10 10.93
N GLY A 27 -19.27 4.31 11.33
CA GLY A 27 -20.06 4.55 12.53
C GLY A 27 -19.30 4.35 13.85
N SER A 28 -18.08 3.83 13.79
CA SER A 28 -17.22 3.58 14.96
C SER A 28 -16.00 4.49 15.03
N ILE A 29 -15.80 5.38 14.05
CA ILE A 29 -14.60 6.23 13.96
C ILE A 29 -14.40 7.10 15.21
N CYS A 30 -15.48 7.59 15.81
CA CYS A 30 -15.41 8.40 17.04
C CYS A 30 -14.87 7.62 18.26
N TYR A 31 -14.93 6.30 18.23
CA TYR A 31 -14.41 5.40 19.27
C TYR A 31 -13.05 4.79 18.91
N TYR A 32 -12.61 4.96 17.65
CA TYR A 32 -11.31 4.51 17.22
C TYR A 32 -10.21 5.35 17.88
N ASN A 33 -9.29 4.71 18.57
CA ASN A 33 -8.13 5.35 19.20
C ASN A 33 -6.88 4.48 19.06
N GLU A 34 -5.72 5.05 19.38
CA GLU A 34 -4.44 4.36 19.26
C GLU A 34 -4.28 3.19 20.26
N HIS A 35 -5.05 3.16 21.34
CA HIS A 35 -5.02 2.09 22.32
C HIS A 35 -5.85 0.89 21.88
N ASP A 36 -6.90 1.13 21.07
CA ASP A 36 -7.74 0.08 20.51
C ASP A 36 -7.86 0.19 19.00
N ILE A 37 -6.79 -0.16 18.33
CA ILE A 37 -6.69 -0.16 16.87
C ILE A 37 -7.61 -1.19 16.19
N SER A 38 -8.14 -2.17 16.93
CA SER A 38 -9.06 -3.17 16.39
C SER A 38 -10.51 -2.69 16.31
N TYR A 39 -10.82 -1.51 16.89
CA TYR A 39 -12.18 -0.99 16.94
C TYR A 39 -12.76 -0.75 15.53
N GLY A 40 -13.96 -1.32 15.29
CA GLY A 40 -14.62 -1.20 14.00
C GLY A 40 -14.09 -2.11 12.88
N HIS A 41 -13.19 -3.05 13.18
CA HIS A 41 -12.60 -3.96 12.19
C HIS A 41 -13.20 -5.38 12.21
N CYS A 42 -14.11 -5.70 13.12
CA CYS A 42 -14.59 -7.07 13.34
C CYS A 42 -15.07 -7.76 12.06
N ALA A 43 -15.91 -7.12 11.24
CA ALA A 43 -16.44 -7.72 10.02
C ALA A 43 -15.34 -8.08 9.02
N ILE A 44 -14.42 -7.15 8.74
CA ILE A 44 -13.38 -7.36 7.74
C ILE A 44 -12.25 -8.29 8.22
N ALA A 45 -11.93 -8.28 9.51
CA ALA A 45 -11.00 -9.23 10.11
C ALA A 45 -11.55 -10.68 10.04
N THR A 46 -12.83 -10.83 10.33
CA THR A 46 -13.55 -12.12 10.24
C THR A 46 -13.58 -12.66 8.81
N LEU A 47 -13.80 -11.80 7.80
CA LEU A 47 -13.74 -12.22 6.39
C LEU A 47 -12.34 -12.72 5.99
N ILE A 48 -11.27 -12.04 6.39
CA ILE A 48 -9.89 -12.47 6.11
C ILE A 48 -9.55 -13.78 6.83
N CYS A 49 -10.01 -13.93 8.08
CA CYS A 49 -9.82 -15.16 8.85
C CYS A 49 -10.55 -16.34 8.19
N TYR A 50 -11.78 -16.14 7.76
CA TYR A 50 -12.57 -17.16 7.06
C TYR A 50 -11.92 -17.59 5.73
N GLU A 51 -11.40 -16.66 4.93
CA GLU A 51 -10.68 -16.99 3.69
C GLU A 51 -9.44 -17.87 3.95
N ARG A 52 -8.75 -17.60 5.06
CA ARG A 52 -7.49 -18.28 5.36
C ARG A 52 -7.67 -19.63 6.02
N PHE A 53 -8.67 -19.79 6.87
CA PHE A 53 -8.82 -20.93 7.74
C PHE A 53 -10.17 -21.67 7.59
N GLY A 54 -11.11 -21.10 6.84
CA GLY A 54 -12.45 -21.67 6.72
C GLY A 54 -13.30 -21.52 7.99
N GLY A 55 -14.12 -22.53 8.26
CA GLY A 55 -15.03 -22.56 9.42
C GLY A 55 -16.37 -21.89 9.15
N LYS A 56 -16.93 -21.21 10.17
CA LYS A 56 -18.19 -20.47 10.10
C LYS A 56 -17.99 -19.04 10.58
N ILE A 57 -18.88 -18.13 10.16
CA ILE A 57 -18.92 -16.74 10.64
C ILE A 57 -20.09 -16.59 11.58
N GLY A 58 -19.78 -16.22 12.84
CA GLY A 58 -20.77 -15.87 13.85
C GLY A 58 -21.01 -14.35 13.89
N LYS A 59 -22.26 -13.98 14.18
CA LYS A 59 -22.64 -12.60 14.46
C LYS A 59 -23.45 -12.54 15.72
N ILE A 60 -23.09 -11.66 16.64
CA ILE A 60 -23.87 -11.33 17.85
C ILE A 60 -24.36 -9.89 17.82
N LYS A 61 -25.40 -9.62 18.59
CA LYS A 61 -25.85 -8.27 18.90
C LYS A 61 -25.09 -7.78 20.13
N ILE A 62 -24.55 -6.57 20.05
CA ILE A 62 -23.92 -5.85 21.15
C ILE A 62 -24.66 -4.55 21.40
N ASN A 63 -24.37 -3.86 22.51
CA ASN A 63 -25.09 -2.64 22.93
C ASN A 63 -25.21 -1.59 21.80
N ASN A 64 -24.15 -1.37 21.03
CA ASN A 64 -24.09 -0.34 20.00
C ASN A 64 -24.04 -0.92 18.57
N GLY A 65 -24.60 -2.10 18.33
CA GLY A 65 -24.59 -2.67 16.98
C GLY A 65 -24.43 -4.18 16.92
N SER A 66 -23.54 -4.63 16.07
CA SER A 66 -23.26 -6.06 15.84
C SER A 66 -21.77 -6.31 15.85
N HIS A 67 -21.40 -7.50 16.32
CA HIS A 67 -20.02 -7.94 16.33
C HIS A 67 -19.88 -9.27 15.58
N TYR A 68 -18.79 -9.43 14.83
CA TYR A 68 -18.49 -10.61 14.01
C TYR A 68 -17.25 -11.31 14.53
N PHE A 69 -17.25 -12.64 14.43
CA PHE A 69 -16.17 -13.53 14.84
C PHE A 69 -16.22 -14.83 14.02
N ASN A 70 -15.17 -15.64 14.11
CA ASN A 70 -15.10 -16.92 13.43
C ASN A 70 -15.38 -18.08 14.40
N ILE A 71 -15.84 -19.20 13.84
CA ILE A 71 -15.98 -20.47 14.56
C ILE A 71 -15.20 -21.51 13.74
N ILE A 72 -14.12 -22.02 14.30
CA ILE A 72 -13.21 -22.96 13.67
C ILE A 72 -13.06 -24.16 14.63
N ASP A 73 -13.34 -25.37 14.17
CA ASP A 73 -13.33 -26.59 14.98
C ASP A 73 -14.09 -26.41 16.31
N ASP A 74 -15.31 -25.86 16.21
CA ASP A 74 -16.21 -25.53 17.32
C ASP A 74 -15.63 -24.55 18.37
N SER A 75 -14.47 -23.96 18.08
CA SER A 75 -13.84 -22.92 18.93
C SER A 75 -14.15 -21.53 18.39
N ILE A 76 -14.45 -20.60 19.29
CA ILE A 76 -14.66 -19.19 18.98
C ILE A 76 -13.31 -18.52 18.79
N ILE A 77 -13.13 -17.89 17.63
CA ILE A 77 -11.95 -17.10 17.25
C ILE A 77 -12.39 -15.66 17.00
N ASP A 78 -12.07 -14.78 17.92
CA ASP A 78 -12.33 -13.37 17.80
C ASP A 78 -11.00 -12.58 17.71
N LEU A 79 -10.69 -12.10 16.49
CA LEU A 79 -9.44 -11.38 16.21
C LEU A 79 -9.47 -9.91 16.68
N THR A 80 -10.62 -9.45 17.15
CA THR A 80 -10.84 -8.05 17.51
C THR A 80 -11.49 -7.89 18.89
N LYS A 81 -11.43 -8.91 19.73
CA LYS A 81 -12.09 -8.87 21.06
C LYS A 81 -11.55 -7.77 21.99
N GLU A 82 -10.32 -7.32 21.76
CA GLU A 82 -9.68 -6.24 22.53
C GLU A 82 -10.36 -4.88 22.38
N GLN A 83 -11.25 -4.73 21.39
CA GLN A 83 -12.11 -3.54 21.28
C GLN A 83 -13.12 -3.41 22.43
N PHE A 84 -13.33 -4.47 23.22
CA PHE A 84 -14.29 -4.48 24.31
C PHE A 84 -13.58 -4.43 25.67
N GLU A 85 -14.07 -3.56 26.57
CA GLU A 85 -13.62 -3.48 27.96
C GLU A 85 -14.35 -4.50 28.87
N TYR A 86 -15.28 -5.29 28.31
CA TYR A 86 -16.08 -6.29 29.00
C TYR A 86 -15.95 -7.65 28.31
N GLU A 87 -16.28 -8.70 29.03
CA GLU A 87 -16.32 -10.06 28.49
C GLU A 87 -17.52 -10.21 27.53
N VAL A 88 -17.23 -10.61 26.31
CA VAL A 88 -18.26 -10.76 25.25
C VAL A 88 -18.98 -12.09 25.44
N ASP A 89 -20.30 -12.04 25.52
CA ASP A 89 -21.17 -13.23 25.53
C ASP A 89 -21.47 -13.69 24.09
N TYR A 90 -20.92 -14.83 23.74
CA TYR A 90 -21.12 -15.47 22.42
C TYR A 90 -22.27 -16.49 22.40
N SER A 91 -23.08 -16.64 23.46
CA SER A 91 -24.09 -17.71 23.55
C SER A 91 -25.23 -17.61 22.52
N ASN A 92 -25.59 -16.38 22.11
CA ASN A 92 -26.73 -16.11 21.23
C ASN A 92 -26.29 -15.58 19.86
N TYR A 93 -25.40 -16.30 19.18
CA TYR A 93 -24.97 -15.90 17.84
C TYR A 93 -25.87 -16.49 16.73
N ILE A 94 -25.85 -15.81 15.58
CA ILE A 94 -26.38 -16.33 14.32
C ILE A 94 -25.25 -16.56 13.33
N ILE A 95 -25.37 -17.59 12.51
CA ILE A 95 -24.41 -17.82 11.42
C ILE A 95 -24.71 -16.86 10.27
N LYS A 96 -23.67 -16.30 9.69
CA LYS A 96 -23.71 -15.43 8.52
C LYS A 96 -22.96 -16.02 7.36
N ASP A 97 -23.50 -15.81 6.15
CA ASP A 97 -22.81 -16.13 4.92
C ASP A 97 -21.73 -15.08 4.63
N TYR A 98 -20.59 -15.54 4.10
CA TYR A 98 -19.46 -14.70 3.73
C TYR A 98 -19.86 -13.63 2.70
N ASN A 99 -20.60 -14.03 1.65
CA ASN A 99 -21.00 -13.13 0.57
C ASN A 99 -22.01 -12.08 1.06
N ASP A 100 -22.90 -12.42 1.99
CA ASP A 100 -23.85 -11.47 2.57
C ASP A 100 -23.12 -10.30 3.27
N ILE A 101 -21.99 -10.58 3.93
CA ILE A 101 -21.18 -9.56 4.60
C ILE A 101 -20.39 -8.75 3.57
N LEU A 102 -19.78 -9.43 2.57
CA LEU A 102 -18.95 -8.81 1.54
C LEU A 102 -19.77 -7.98 0.54
N ASN A 103 -21.05 -8.29 0.32
CA ASN A 103 -21.93 -7.55 -0.59
C ASN A 103 -22.29 -6.14 -0.08
N ASN A 104 -22.10 -5.85 1.20
CA ASN A 104 -22.17 -4.50 1.69
C ASN A 104 -21.01 -3.67 1.12
N SER A 105 -21.32 -2.59 0.38
CA SER A 105 -20.34 -1.80 -0.36
C SER A 105 -19.24 -1.19 0.52
N ASP A 106 -19.60 -0.68 1.71
CA ASP A 106 -18.64 -0.12 2.66
C ASP A 106 -17.74 -1.22 3.25
N THR A 107 -18.30 -2.35 3.67
CA THR A 107 -17.54 -3.49 4.17
C THR A 107 -16.58 -4.01 3.09
N ARG A 108 -17.05 -4.14 1.85
CA ARG A 108 -16.23 -4.59 0.71
C ARG A 108 -15.06 -3.65 0.46
N ARG A 109 -15.29 -2.32 0.45
CA ARG A 109 -14.22 -1.33 0.27
C ARG A 109 -13.15 -1.47 1.34
N ARG A 110 -13.54 -1.48 2.63
CA ARG A 110 -12.63 -1.59 3.78
C ARG A 110 -11.88 -2.93 3.78
N TYR A 111 -12.57 -4.01 3.47
CA TYR A 111 -11.97 -5.34 3.34
C TYR A 111 -10.89 -5.38 2.26
N LEU A 112 -11.15 -4.84 1.05
CA LEU A 112 -10.18 -4.79 -0.04
C LEU A 112 -8.94 -3.97 0.33
N ILE A 113 -9.12 -2.83 1.02
CA ILE A 113 -8.01 -2.01 1.51
C ILE A 113 -7.19 -2.79 2.56
N LEU A 114 -7.84 -3.43 3.53
CA LEU A 114 -7.13 -4.19 4.56
C LEU A 114 -6.37 -5.39 3.97
N LYS A 115 -6.99 -6.10 3.03
CA LYS A 115 -6.36 -7.21 2.31
C LYS A 115 -5.14 -6.75 1.52
N LEU A 116 -5.23 -5.62 0.82
CA LEU A 116 -4.12 -5.00 0.11
C LEU A 116 -2.97 -4.65 1.07
N LYS A 117 -3.28 -3.99 2.19
CA LYS A 117 -2.28 -3.66 3.22
C LYS A 117 -1.58 -4.89 3.77
N LEU A 118 -2.32 -5.97 4.00
CA LEU A 118 -1.78 -7.23 4.50
C LEU A 118 -0.82 -7.89 3.49
N LEU A 119 -1.20 -7.92 2.20
CA LEU A 119 -0.34 -8.46 1.14
C LEU A 119 0.94 -7.64 0.96
N LEU A 120 0.85 -6.31 1.01
CA LEU A 120 2.01 -5.42 0.92
C LEU A 120 2.92 -5.54 2.16
N LEU A 121 2.35 -5.74 3.35
CA LEU A 121 3.12 -5.96 4.58
C LEU A 121 3.99 -7.23 4.47
N ASP A 122 3.51 -8.28 3.82
CA ASP A 122 4.31 -9.50 3.57
C ASP A 122 5.56 -9.18 2.74
N VAL A 123 5.43 -8.33 1.70
CA VAL A 123 6.59 -7.87 0.91
C VAL A 123 7.52 -6.99 1.76
N ASP A 124 6.99 -6.10 2.59
CA ASP A 124 7.78 -5.25 3.48
C ASP A 124 8.59 -6.07 4.50
N LEU A 125 8.01 -7.16 5.02
CA LEU A 125 8.71 -8.08 5.92
C LEU A 125 9.87 -8.81 5.20
N ASP A 126 9.71 -9.17 3.94
CA ASP A 126 10.79 -9.74 3.13
C ASP A 126 11.90 -8.71 2.84
N ILE A 127 11.51 -7.46 2.53
CA ILE A 127 12.46 -6.35 2.33
C ILE A 127 13.26 -6.08 3.61
N SER A 128 12.62 -6.11 4.78
CA SER A 128 13.28 -5.86 6.07
C SER A 128 14.40 -6.86 6.39
N LYS A 129 14.31 -8.07 5.84
CA LYS A 129 15.31 -9.14 5.99
C LYS A 129 16.33 -9.17 4.84
N CYS A 130 16.19 -8.29 3.84
CA CYS A 130 17.04 -8.29 2.66
C CYS A 130 18.46 -7.82 2.99
N ASN A 131 19.47 -8.56 2.52
CA ASN A 131 20.88 -8.29 2.74
C ASN A 131 21.70 -8.15 1.44
N LEU A 132 21.06 -8.00 0.27
CA LEU A 132 21.72 -8.01 -1.02
C LEU A 132 22.60 -6.79 -1.31
N CYS A 133 22.43 -5.70 -0.56
CA CYS A 133 23.07 -4.40 -0.82
C CYS A 133 23.77 -3.80 0.41
N LEU A 134 24.10 -4.57 1.46
CA LEU A 134 24.54 -4.08 2.78
C LEU A 134 25.62 -2.99 2.73
N ASP A 135 26.61 -3.14 1.85
CA ASP A 135 27.73 -2.19 1.73
C ASP A 135 27.39 -0.96 0.89
N MET A 136 26.31 -1.02 0.11
CA MET A 136 25.94 -0.01 -0.89
C MET A 136 24.82 0.91 -0.43
N VAL A 137 24.08 0.54 0.61
CA VAL A 137 22.88 1.25 1.05
C VAL A 137 22.86 1.46 2.56
N GLU A 138 22.03 2.42 2.99
CA GLU A 138 21.45 2.40 4.33
C GLU A 138 20.05 1.81 4.22
N HIS A 139 19.72 0.87 5.13
CA HIS A 139 18.39 0.26 5.15
C HIS A 139 17.30 1.33 5.31
N PHE A 140 16.16 1.11 4.64
CA PHE A 140 14.99 1.95 4.80
C PHE A 140 14.45 1.77 6.24
N PRO A 141 14.35 2.84 7.05
CA PRO A 141 13.97 2.73 8.45
C PRO A 141 12.48 2.45 8.65
N SER A 142 11.64 2.68 7.63
CA SER A 142 10.22 2.44 7.68
C SER A 142 9.89 0.97 7.42
N SER A 143 8.89 0.45 8.11
CA SER A 143 8.31 -0.86 7.83
C SER A 143 7.38 -0.87 6.61
N LYS A 144 7.17 0.27 5.95
CA LYS A 144 6.29 0.42 4.78
C LYS A 144 7.06 0.99 3.62
N THR A 145 7.08 0.27 2.49
CA THR A 145 7.77 0.67 1.26
C THR A 145 6.80 1.04 0.13
N VAL A 146 5.49 1.07 0.42
CA VAL A 146 4.42 1.56 -0.46
C VAL A 146 3.58 2.58 0.31
N SER A 147 3.41 3.78 -0.26
CA SER A 147 2.38 4.73 0.17
C SER A 147 1.08 4.39 -0.54
N ILE A 148 0.04 4.12 0.21
CA ILE A 148 -1.25 3.67 -0.28
C ILE A 148 -2.20 4.86 -0.35
N GLY A 149 -2.63 5.21 -1.55
CA GLY A 149 -3.70 6.18 -1.79
C GLY A 149 -5.06 5.50 -2.02
N GLU A 150 -6.05 6.27 -2.40
CA GLU A 150 -7.39 5.75 -2.72
C GLU A 150 -7.49 5.27 -4.18
N ASN A 151 -6.72 5.87 -5.09
CA ASN A 151 -6.70 5.55 -6.52
C ASN A 151 -5.57 4.58 -6.85
N LYS A 152 -5.86 3.29 -6.83
CA LYS A 152 -4.88 2.24 -7.18
C LYS A 152 -4.56 2.17 -8.68
N ASP A 153 -5.37 2.80 -9.55
CA ASP A 153 -5.18 2.72 -11.00
C ASP A 153 -3.92 3.46 -11.44
N ILE A 154 -3.47 4.44 -10.65
CA ILE A 154 -2.24 5.20 -10.91
C ILE A 154 -1.23 4.98 -9.80
N VAL A 155 -0.08 4.46 -10.19
CA VAL A 155 1.10 4.32 -9.34
C VAL A 155 2.17 5.31 -9.80
N ILE A 156 2.79 6.01 -8.87
CA ILE A 156 3.97 6.81 -9.13
C ILE A 156 5.19 6.04 -8.61
N LEU A 157 6.16 5.78 -9.50
CA LEU A 157 7.38 5.04 -9.20
C LEU A 157 8.58 5.99 -9.15
N GLY A 158 9.12 6.22 -7.96
CA GLY A 158 10.37 6.94 -7.73
C GLY A 158 11.61 6.06 -7.89
N GLU A 159 12.78 6.70 -7.80
CA GLU A 159 14.09 6.04 -7.91
C GLU A 159 14.45 5.28 -6.63
N ALA A 160 14.57 6.00 -5.53
CA ALA A 160 15.01 5.51 -4.23
C ALA A 160 14.64 6.50 -3.12
N PRO A 161 14.54 6.06 -1.85
CA PRO A 161 14.24 6.93 -0.72
C PRO A 161 15.24 8.08 -0.61
N ALA A 162 14.72 9.31 -0.64
CA ALA A 162 15.54 10.50 -0.49
C ALA A 162 15.96 10.70 0.98
N ASN A 163 17.13 11.32 1.18
CA ASN A 163 17.66 11.54 2.53
C ASN A 163 16.74 12.38 3.44
N ASN A 164 16.05 13.39 2.87
CA ASN A 164 15.19 14.30 3.63
C ASN A 164 13.68 14.12 3.34
N GLY A 165 13.31 13.10 2.61
CA GLY A 165 11.93 12.81 2.25
C GLY A 165 11.34 11.65 3.07
N TRP A 166 10.65 10.78 2.41
CA TRP A 166 9.90 9.64 2.97
C TRP A 166 10.69 8.80 3.98
N ARG A 167 12.00 8.58 3.74
CA ARG A 167 12.88 7.87 4.67
C ARG A 167 12.85 8.42 6.10
N LYS A 168 12.74 9.76 6.27
CA LYS A 168 12.72 10.41 7.59
C LYS A 168 11.33 10.77 8.05
N SER A 169 10.47 11.22 7.15
CA SER A 169 9.11 11.65 7.49
C SER A 169 8.14 10.49 7.73
N GLY A 170 8.41 9.32 7.14
CA GLY A 170 7.47 8.21 7.09
C GLY A 170 6.29 8.43 6.12
N ILE A 171 6.22 9.60 5.46
CA ILE A 171 5.13 10.00 4.56
C ILE A 171 5.72 10.35 3.19
N ALA A 172 5.27 9.69 2.13
CA ALA A 172 5.71 9.99 0.77
C ALA A 172 5.42 11.46 0.42
N TRP A 173 6.34 12.10 -0.29
CA TRP A 173 6.24 13.50 -0.73
C TRP A 173 6.34 14.59 0.35
N TYR A 174 6.42 14.23 1.63
CA TYR A 174 6.47 15.19 2.74
C TYR A 174 7.78 15.10 3.52
N ASP A 175 8.21 16.25 4.04
CA ASP A 175 9.32 16.33 4.99
C ASP A 175 8.89 15.98 6.43
N VAL A 176 9.83 16.00 7.35
CA VAL A 176 9.60 15.69 8.78
C VAL A 176 8.61 16.63 9.46
N ASN A 177 8.42 17.84 8.92
CA ASN A 177 7.47 18.85 9.40
C ASN A 177 6.10 18.73 8.72
N LYS A 178 5.86 17.64 7.98
CA LYS A 178 4.65 17.43 7.17
C LYS A 178 4.41 18.49 6.10
N LYS A 179 5.48 19.14 5.64
CA LYS A 179 5.43 20.09 4.53
C LYS A 179 5.68 19.33 3.23
N LEU A 180 4.86 19.63 2.21
CA LEU A 180 5.00 19.04 0.88
C LEU A 180 6.36 19.43 0.27
N LEU A 181 7.12 18.44 -0.18
CA LEU A 181 8.41 18.63 -0.81
C LEU A 181 8.28 19.37 -2.15
N PRO A 182 9.29 20.10 -2.60
CA PRO A 182 9.24 20.82 -3.87
C PRO A 182 8.90 19.93 -5.09
N SER A 183 9.36 18.67 -5.09
CA SER A 183 8.98 17.69 -6.11
C SER A 183 7.51 17.28 -6.03
N GLY A 184 6.96 17.20 -4.81
CA GLY A 184 5.54 16.95 -4.59
C GLY A 184 4.67 18.10 -5.10
N VAL A 185 5.10 19.34 -4.92
CA VAL A 185 4.41 20.52 -5.48
C VAL A 185 4.33 20.47 -7.01
N VAL A 186 5.43 20.09 -7.68
CA VAL A 186 5.43 19.94 -9.15
C VAL A 186 4.55 18.76 -9.56
N MET A 187 4.63 17.64 -8.85
CA MET A 187 3.84 16.45 -9.16
C MET A 187 2.34 16.71 -8.99
N GLN A 188 1.93 17.42 -7.93
CA GLN A 188 0.53 17.83 -7.75
C GLN A 188 0.01 18.66 -8.94
N LYS A 189 0.79 19.66 -9.43
CA LYS A 189 0.40 20.45 -10.62
C LYS A 189 0.20 19.59 -11.86
N LEU A 190 0.95 18.50 -12.02
CA LEU A 190 0.78 17.57 -13.12
C LEU A 190 -0.48 16.71 -12.91
N LEU A 191 -0.71 16.23 -11.70
CA LEU A 191 -1.89 15.43 -11.35
C LEU A 191 -3.19 16.27 -11.40
N ASP A 192 -3.12 17.58 -11.17
CA ASP A 192 -4.27 18.49 -11.32
C ASP A 192 -4.86 18.46 -12.75
N ILE A 193 -4.03 18.18 -13.77
CA ILE A 193 -4.48 17.97 -15.15
C ILE A 193 -5.44 16.80 -15.25
N LEU A 194 -5.19 15.74 -14.44
CA LEU A 194 -6.02 14.54 -14.37
C LEU A 194 -7.16 14.65 -13.34
N ASN A 195 -7.28 15.78 -12.62
CA ASN A 195 -8.18 15.97 -11.48
C ASN A 195 -7.93 14.94 -10.33
N ILE A 196 -6.67 14.59 -10.09
CA ILE A 196 -6.25 13.63 -9.06
C ILE A 196 -5.40 14.34 -8.01
N LYS A 197 -5.65 14.06 -6.72
CA LYS A 197 -4.79 14.53 -5.65
C LYS A 197 -3.57 13.63 -5.51
N LEU A 198 -2.43 14.22 -5.18
CA LEU A 198 -1.18 13.47 -4.97
C LEU A 198 -1.32 12.41 -3.86
N ASP A 199 -2.01 12.75 -2.79
CA ASP A 199 -2.24 11.86 -1.66
C ASP A 199 -3.19 10.69 -1.99
N ASP A 200 -3.97 10.80 -3.06
CA ASP A 200 -4.85 9.73 -3.53
C ASP A 200 -4.09 8.71 -4.40
N THR A 201 -2.86 9.02 -4.84
CA THR A 201 -2.06 8.11 -5.67
C THR A 201 -1.27 7.11 -4.82
N PHE A 202 -0.98 5.96 -5.42
CA PHE A 202 0.03 5.06 -4.85
C PHE A 202 1.42 5.55 -5.19
N PHE A 203 2.32 5.54 -4.21
CA PHE A 203 3.71 5.85 -4.44
C PHE A 203 4.62 4.74 -3.91
N LEU A 204 5.59 4.33 -4.70
CA LEU A 204 6.65 3.41 -4.31
C LEU A 204 7.96 3.79 -5.00
N GLU A 205 9.03 3.23 -4.52
CA GLU A 205 10.35 3.46 -5.08
C GLU A 205 10.93 2.18 -5.65
N ALA A 206 11.66 2.29 -6.76
CA ALA A 206 12.28 1.16 -7.42
C ALA A 206 13.33 0.48 -6.52
N ILE A 207 14.13 1.27 -5.83
CA ILE A 207 15.10 0.83 -4.82
C ILE A 207 14.51 1.06 -3.43
N LYS A 208 14.52 0.04 -2.56
CA LYS A 208 13.83 0.08 -1.26
C LYS A 208 14.68 0.67 -0.12
N CYS A 209 15.98 0.81 -0.31
CA CYS A 209 16.93 1.32 0.65
C CYS A 209 17.59 2.61 0.12
N TYR A 210 18.15 3.43 1.01
CA TYR A 210 18.86 4.64 0.61
C TYR A 210 20.26 4.30 0.06
N PRO A 211 20.56 4.52 -1.24
CA PRO A 211 21.89 4.28 -1.81
C PRO A 211 22.90 5.30 -1.27
N LYS A 212 24.05 4.81 -0.79
CA LYS A 212 25.16 5.67 -0.30
C LYS A 212 25.82 6.47 -1.41
N ASP A 213 25.74 5.98 -2.66
CA ASP A 213 26.32 6.62 -3.84
C ASP A 213 25.44 6.28 -5.07
N ARG A 214 25.29 7.23 -5.98
CA ARG A 214 24.53 7.05 -7.24
C ARG A 214 25.08 5.95 -8.15
N LYS A 215 26.39 5.63 -8.09
CA LYS A 215 26.99 4.51 -8.83
C LYS A 215 26.40 3.14 -8.48
N TYR A 216 25.70 3.02 -7.35
CA TYR A 216 25.08 1.78 -6.92
C TYR A 216 23.63 1.61 -7.40
N LEU A 217 23.03 2.65 -8.03
CA LEU A 217 21.62 2.65 -8.41
C LEU A 217 21.25 1.46 -9.29
N ASP A 218 22.01 1.18 -10.36
CA ASP A 218 21.69 0.09 -11.27
C ASP A 218 21.74 -1.27 -10.56
N LYS A 219 22.77 -1.51 -9.75
CA LYS A 219 22.91 -2.77 -9.00
C LYS A 219 21.83 -2.93 -7.95
N CYS A 220 21.52 -1.87 -7.20
CA CYS A 220 20.46 -1.89 -6.19
C CYS A 220 19.08 -2.03 -6.85
N GLY A 221 18.84 -1.38 -7.98
CA GLY A 221 17.61 -1.50 -8.76
C GLY A 221 17.37 -2.95 -9.20
N ASN A 222 18.39 -3.60 -9.77
CA ASN A 222 18.32 -5.01 -10.16
C ASN A 222 18.01 -5.93 -8.97
N ASN A 223 18.66 -5.72 -7.84
CA ASN A 223 18.43 -6.50 -6.62
C ASN A 223 17.00 -6.29 -6.04
N CYS A 224 16.46 -5.07 -6.16
CA CYS A 224 15.13 -4.72 -5.66
C CYS A 224 13.99 -5.07 -6.62
N ARG A 225 14.28 -5.33 -7.90
CA ARG A 225 13.28 -5.57 -8.96
C ARG A 225 12.24 -6.63 -8.56
N LYS A 226 12.65 -7.72 -7.93
CA LYS A 226 11.75 -8.78 -7.47
C LYS A 226 10.68 -8.28 -6.49
N TYR A 227 11.02 -7.36 -5.59
CA TYR A 227 10.09 -6.75 -4.65
C TYR A 227 9.17 -5.74 -5.35
N LEU A 228 9.73 -4.94 -6.25
CA LEU A 228 8.98 -4.00 -7.06
C LEU A 228 7.89 -4.71 -7.89
N LEU A 229 8.25 -5.78 -8.59
CA LEU A 229 7.29 -6.54 -9.39
C LEU A 229 6.20 -7.19 -8.55
N ARG A 230 6.53 -7.76 -7.38
CA ARG A 230 5.52 -8.27 -6.43
C ARG A 230 4.57 -7.17 -5.95
N GLN A 231 5.07 -5.98 -5.65
CA GLN A 231 4.24 -4.86 -5.24
C GLN A 231 3.29 -4.42 -6.35
N LEU A 232 3.79 -4.32 -7.58
CA LEU A 232 2.96 -3.97 -8.74
C LEU A 232 1.90 -5.03 -9.05
N ASP A 233 2.24 -6.31 -8.93
CA ASP A 233 1.29 -7.42 -9.08
C ASP A 233 0.17 -7.35 -8.04
N ILE A 234 0.51 -7.09 -6.77
CA ILE A 234 -0.46 -6.93 -5.67
C ILE A 234 -1.37 -5.71 -5.89
N ILE A 235 -0.80 -4.56 -6.31
CA ILE A 235 -1.56 -3.32 -6.54
C ILE A 235 -2.40 -3.45 -7.80
N ASN A 236 -1.85 -4.07 -8.84
CA ASN A 236 -2.42 -4.23 -10.18
C ASN A 236 -2.95 -2.90 -10.75
N PRO A 237 -2.08 -1.89 -10.94
CA PRO A 237 -2.46 -0.59 -11.45
C PRO A 237 -2.71 -0.65 -12.97
N LYS A 238 -3.45 0.33 -13.50
CA LYS A 238 -3.56 0.53 -14.95
C LYS A 238 -2.32 1.21 -15.51
N VAL A 239 -1.79 2.21 -14.77
CA VAL A 239 -0.69 3.05 -15.22
C VAL A 239 0.36 3.20 -14.12
N VAL A 240 1.63 3.10 -14.49
CA VAL A 240 2.78 3.47 -13.64
C VAL A 240 3.50 4.65 -14.28
N LEU A 241 3.48 5.79 -13.61
CA LEU A 241 4.28 6.98 -13.97
C LEU A 241 5.68 6.84 -13.35
N VAL A 242 6.70 6.66 -14.19
CA VAL A 242 8.06 6.36 -13.74
C VAL A 242 8.92 7.62 -13.72
N LEU A 243 9.43 7.98 -12.56
CA LEU A 243 10.18 9.23 -12.33
C LEU A 243 11.67 9.08 -12.65
N GLY A 244 12.06 9.40 -13.87
CA GLY A 244 13.47 9.48 -14.27
C GLY A 244 14.11 8.16 -14.70
N ASP A 245 15.36 8.26 -15.11
CA ASP A 245 16.13 7.23 -15.80
C ASP A 245 16.37 5.96 -14.94
N ALA A 246 16.81 6.13 -13.70
CA ALA A 246 17.16 5.00 -12.85
C ALA A 246 15.94 4.17 -12.44
N ALA A 247 14.79 4.80 -12.17
CA ALA A 247 13.54 4.10 -11.89
C ALA A 247 13.07 3.33 -13.13
N PHE A 248 13.22 3.93 -14.33
CA PHE A 248 12.83 3.27 -15.59
C PHE A 248 13.69 2.05 -15.89
N LYS A 249 15.01 2.12 -15.71
CA LYS A 249 15.93 0.97 -15.86
C LYS A 249 15.64 -0.14 -14.85
N ALA A 250 15.21 0.21 -13.64
CA ALA A 250 14.86 -0.78 -12.62
C ALA A 250 13.58 -1.56 -12.96
N ILE A 251 12.61 -0.96 -13.64
CA ILE A 251 11.34 -1.62 -13.97
C ILE A 251 11.38 -2.33 -15.32
N LEU A 252 12.03 -1.76 -16.34
CA LEU A 252 12.07 -2.30 -17.70
C LEU A 252 13.50 -2.37 -18.23
N ASP A 253 13.82 -3.47 -18.92
CA ASP A 253 15.08 -3.62 -19.66
C ASP A 253 14.88 -3.16 -21.12
N VAL A 254 14.97 -1.84 -21.32
CA VAL A 254 14.83 -1.20 -22.63
C VAL A 254 16.12 -0.49 -22.98
N LYS A 255 16.62 -0.72 -24.19
CA LYS A 255 17.82 -0.05 -24.70
C LYS A 255 17.49 1.32 -25.29
N TYR A 256 18.15 2.37 -24.84
CA TYR A 256 18.09 3.72 -25.37
C TYR A 256 19.41 4.46 -25.12
N LYS A 257 19.69 5.51 -25.87
CA LYS A 257 20.91 6.31 -25.71
C LYS A 257 20.75 7.45 -24.71
N LYS A 258 19.61 8.10 -24.75
CA LYS A 258 19.26 9.22 -23.84
C LYS A 258 17.86 9.01 -23.29
N PHE A 259 17.66 9.31 -22.02
CA PHE A 259 16.35 9.15 -21.36
C PHE A 259 15.22 9.93 -22.08
N SER A 260 15.54 11.09 -22.68
CA SER A 260 14.59 11.85 -23.48
C SER A 260 13.98 11.11 -24.69
N GLU A 261 14.61 10.03 -25.15
CA GLU A 261 14.10 9.20 -26.24
C GLU A 261 12.92 8.31 -25.80
N VAL A 262 12.78 8.07 -24.50
CA VAL A 262 11.75 7.19 -23.95
C VAL A 262 10.68 7.94 -23.15
N VAL A 263 10.95 9.19 -22.72
CA VAL A 263 10.00 10.01 -21.97
C VAL A 263 8.70 10.19 -22.74
N GLY A 264 7.57 9.96 -22.10
CA GLY A 264 6.22 10.07 -22.67
C GLY A 264 5.84 8.93 -23.60
N ARG A 265 6.73 7.96 -23.88
CA ARG A 265 6.37 6.74 -24.60
C ARG A 265 5.68 5.76 -23.66
N GLU A 266 4.79 4.99 -24.21
CA GLU A 266 4.07 3.93 -23.51
C GLU A 266 4.77 2.60 -23.72
N PHE A 267 5.03 1.92 -22.61
CA PHE A 267 5.57 0.57 -22.59
C PHE A 267 4.60 -0.33 -21.82
N MET A 268 4.64 -1.63 -22.07
CA MET A 268 3.80 -2.58 -21.36
C MET A 268 4.66 -3.49 -20.49
N LEU A 269 4.23 -3.67 -19.26
CA LEU A 269 4.68 -4.71 -18.35
C LEU A 269 3.46 -5.55 -18.01
N ASP A 270 3.32 -6.71 -18.65
CA ASP A 270 2.08 -7.49 -18.66
C ASP A 270 0.88 -6.61 -19.08
N ASN A 271 -0.08 -6.38 -18.20
CA ASN A 271 -1.26 -5.53 -18.46
C ASN A 271 -1.11 -4.11 -17.90
N ILE A 272 0.08 -3.74 -17.42
CA ILE A 272 0.34 -2.44 -16.80
C ILE A 272 0.99 -1.52 -17.82
N LYS A 273 0.42 -0.34 -18.05
CA LYS A 273 1.02 0.70 -18.88
C LYS A 273 2.11 1.43 -18.09
N ILE A 274 3.34 1.46 -18.61
CA ILE A 274 4.50 2.12 -18.01
C ILE A 274 4.82 3.36 -18.81
N ILE A 275 4.80 4.53 -18.18
CA ILE A 275 5.08 5.82 -18.82
C ILE A 275 6.24 6.51 -18.09
N PRO A 276 7.45 6.52 -18.66
CA PRO A 276 8.56 7.30 -18.10
C PRO A 276 8.30 8.80 -18.28
N ILE A 277 8.51 9.55 -17.20
CA ILE A 277 8.38 11.02 -17.18
C ILE A 277 9.64 11.66 -16.61
N TYR A 278 9.88 12.92 -16.93
CA TYR A 278 10.94 13.68 -16.27
C TYR A 278 10.69 13.77 -14.77
N HIS A 279 11.72 13.57 -13.97
CA HIS A 279 11.60 13.68 -12.52
C HIS A 279 11.05 15.06 -12.14
N PRO A 280 10.03 15.17 -11.27
CA PRO A 280 9.36 16.43 -10.93
C PRO A 280 10.20 17.34 -10.00
N SER A 281 11.51 17.31 -10.14
CA SER A 281 12.43 18.19 -9.41
C SER A 281 12.32 19.61 -9.95
N PRO A 282 12.11 20.64 -9.12
CA PRO A 282 12.02 22.03 -9.57
C PRO A 282 13.31 22.55 -10.19
N ILE A 283 14.44 21.86 -9.95
CA ILE A 283 15.75 22.21 -10.56
C ILE A 283 15.77 21.84 -12.06
N SER A 284 15.00 20.82 -12.48
CA SER A 284 14.93 20.43 -13.88
C SER A 284 14.00 21.36 -14.66
N PRO A 285 14.47 22.00 -15.74
CA PRO A 285 13.63 22.88 -16.57
C PRO A 285 12.50 22.12 -17.29
N LEU A 286 12.62 20.79 -17.40
CA LEU A 286 11.64 19.91 -18.04
C LEU A 286 10.66 19.28 -17.05
N SER A 287 10.85 19.47 -15.75
CA SER A 287 10.05 18.84 -14.70
C SER A 287 8.54 19.11 -14.82
N LEU A 288 8.15 20.31 -15.23
CA LEU A 288 6.76 20.68 -15.50
C LEU A 288 6.49 20.72 -17.01
N LYS A 289 7.21 21.57 -17.75
CA LYS A 289 6.96 21.80 -19.18
C LYS A 289 7.06 20.55 -20.04
N GLY A 290 8.03 19.67 -19.74
CA GLY A 290 8.24 18.45 -20.50
C GLY A 290 7.21 17.36 -20.19
N ASN A 291 6.55 17.45 -19.03
CA ASN A 291 5.56 16.45 -18.61
C ASN A 291 4.10 16.85 -18.92
N ILE A 292 3.77 18.13 -19.06
CA ILE A 292 2.40 18.60 -19.35
C ILE A 292 1.77 17.84 -20.53
N PRO A 293 2.41 17.73 -21.72
CA PRO A 293 1.79 17.04 -22.86
C PRO A 293 1.50 15.55 -22.60
N ILE A 294 2.32 14.93 -21.72
CA ILE A 294 2.15 13.51 -21.34
C ILE A 294 0.88 13.36 -20.50
N PHE A 295 0.65 14.26 -19.55
CA PHE A 295 -0.52 14.24 -18.68
C PHE A 295 -1.79 14.66 -19.43
N GLU A 296 -1.71 15.59 -20.37
CA GLU A 296 -2.82 15.95 -21.25
C GLU A 296 -3.28 14.75 -22.10
N LYS A 297 -2.31 14.02 -22.70
CA LYS A 297 -2.62 12.79 -23.43
C LYS A 297 -3.22 11.72 -22.50
N LEU A 298 -2.65 11.50 -21.33
CA LEU A 298 -3.14 10.52 -20.37
C LEU A 298 -4.56 10.83 -19.89
N LYS A 299 -4.94 12.12 -19.79
CA LYS A 299 -6.31 12.54 -19.45
C LYS A 299 -7.36 12.09 -20.46
N GLU A 300 -6.98 12.01 -21.73
CA GLU A 300 -7.89 11.57 -22.80
C GLU A 300 -8.11 10.04 -22.78
N GLU A 301 -7.23 9.31 -22.10
CA GLU A 301 -7.23 7.84 -22.06
C GLU A 301 -7.82 7.24 -20.76
N LEU A 302 -7.94 8.04 -19.69
CA LEU A 302 -8.49 7.64 -18.40
C LEU A 302 -9.98 7.98 -18.28
#